data_65135704ab341b5194dab2e11f585d43
#
_entry.id   65135704ab341b5194dab2e11f585d43
#
_cell.length_a   1.000
_cell.length_b   1.000
_cell.length_c   1.000
_cell.angle_alpha   90.00
_cell.angle_beta   90.00
_cell.angle_gamma   90.00
#
_symmetry.space_group_name_H-M   'P 1'
#
loop_
_entity.id
_entity.type
_entity.pdbx_description
1 polymer ?
#
loop_
_entity_poly.entity_id
_entity_poly.type
_entity_poly.pdbx_seq_one_letter_code
_entity_poly.pdbx_strand_id
1 'polypeptide(L)'
;MLYSALGIYTVDAQEEAVILRFGKYSTTKGPGIHWNPPFIDNRFIVNTEKLFTHTTNSSILTKDENIVNVETAVQYKRSNPVFYLLEAASPEDSIAQASESALRHVVGSNSMDNVLTTGREQIAIDVRKRLQERLNAYFTGIEVVTVSIRESRPPEAVREAFDDVVKAREDEVTLRNEAETYANEVVPIARGAAKRAIQDAEGYKAKVIAEAEGEATRFDQLLKELSLIHI
;
A
#
# COMPACT_ATOMS: atom_id res chain seq x y z
N MET A 1 43.80 -43.31 -7.46
CA MET A 1 43.71 -42.19 -6.48
C MET A 1 43.51 -40.80 -7.13
N LEU A 2 44.03 -40.49 -8.31
CA LEU A 2 43.78 -39.17 -8.96
C LEU A 2 42.32 -38.94 -9.41
N TYR A 3 41.59 -40.00 -9.73
CA TYR A 3 40.19 -39.94 -10.19
C TYR A 3 39.16 -39.47 -9.12
N SER A 4 39.43 -39.75 -7.86
CA SER A 4 38.53 -39.38 -6.76
C SER A 4 38.61 -37.89 -6.39
N ALA A 5 39.73 -37.22 -6.71
CA ALA A 5 39.91 -35.81 -6.40
C ALA A 5 39.16 -34.86 -7.35
N LEU A 6 38.89 -35.30 -8.60
CA LEU A 6 38.18 -34.52 -9.62
C LEU A 6 36.68 -34.34 -9.38
N GLY A 7 36.11 -35.10 -8.44
CA GLY A 7 34.66 -35.06 -8.14
C GLY A 7 34.28 -34.13 -6.95
N ILE A 8 35.26 -33.49 -6.27
CA ILE A 8 34.99 -32.60 -5.14
C ILE A 8 34.54 -31.24 -5.67
N TYR A 9 33.48 -30.70 -5.08
CA TYR A 9 32.99 -29.35 -5.36
C TYR A 9 32.36 -28.74 -4.13
N THR A 10 32.26 -27.42 -4.11
CA THR A 10 31.62 -26.66 -3.05
C THR A 10 30.33 -26.05 -3.59
N VAL A 11 29.32 -25.99 -2.71
CA VAL A 11 28.06 -25.30 -2.96
C VAL A 11 27.97 -24.19 -1.92
N ASP A 12 27.75 -22.96 -2.39
CA ASP A 12 27.66 -21.79 -1.53
C ASP A 12 26.37 -21.79 -0.69
N ALA A 13 26.32 -20.95 0.36
CA ALA A 13 25.22 -20.91 1.31
C ALA A 13 23.85 -20.52 0.67
N GLN A 14 23.90 -19.85 -0.49
CA GLN A 14 22.71 -19.40 -1.22
C GLN A 14 22.40 -20.26 -2.46
N GLU A 15 23.07 -21.41 -2.60
CA GLU A 15 22.99 -22.25 -3.78
C GLU A 15 22.55 -23.67 -3.44
N GLU A 16 21.90 -24.30 -4.39
CA GLU A 16 21.61 -25.72 -4.36
C GLU A 16 22.13 -26.38 -5.65
N ALA A 17 22.71 -27.56 -5.51
CA ALA A 17 23.20 -28.34 -6.63
C ALA A 17 22.22 -29.47 -6.97
N VAL A 18 21.63 -29.41 -8.15
CA VAL A 18 20.81 -30.48 -8.73
C VAL A 18 21.72 -31.45 -9.46
N ILE A 19 21.67 -32.72 -9.10
CA ILE A 19 22.53 -33.77 -9.65
C ILE A 19 21.72 -34.69 -10.55
N LEU A 20 22.12 -34.78 -11.79
CA LEU A 20 21.59 -35.72 -12.78
C LEU A 20 22.55 -36.87 -12.99
N ARG A 21 22.10 -38.08 -12.70
CA ARG A 21 22.85 -39.32 -12.98
C ARG A 21 22.37 -39.94 -14.28
N PHE A 22 23.25 -40.07 -15.26
CA PHE A 22 22.90 -40.53 -16.61
C PHE A 22 21.73 -39.74 -17.23
N GLY A 23 21.67 -38.42 -16.97
CA GLY A 23 20.58 -37.54 -17.45
C GLY A 23 19.27 -37.61 -16.67
N LYS A 24 19.16 -38.49 -15.66
CA LYS A 24 17.97 -38.58 -14.80
C LYS A 24 18.22 -37.91 -13.45
N TYR A 25 17.22 -37.21 -12.93
CA TYR A 25 17.27 -36.62 -11.57
C TYR A 25 17.62 -37.67 -10.52
N SER A 26 18.61 -37.39 -9.71
CA SER A 26 19.09 -38.27 -8.65
C SER A 26 18.85 -37.67 -7.27
N THR A 27 19.37 -36.45 -7.04
CA THR A 27 19.27 -35.78 -5.73
C THR A 27 19.59 -34.29 -5.86
N THR A 28 19.14 -33.53 -4.89
CA THR A 28 19.56 -32.13 -4.67
C THR A 28 20.47 -32.07 -3.46
N LYS A 29 21.57 -31.32 -3.55
CA LYS A 29 22.54 -31.11 -2.48
C LYS A 29 22.49 -29.64 -2.04
N GLY A 30 22.38 -29.43 -0.73
CA GLY A 30 22.47 -28.11 -0.12
C GLY A 30 23.90 -27.60 0.00
N PRO A 31 24.11 -26.47 0.72
CA PRO A 31 25.40 -25.85 0.93
C PRO A 31 26.42 -26.80 1.58
N GLY A 32 27.67 -26.66 1.18
CA GLY A 32 28.79 -27.43 1.75
C GLY A 32 29.70 -28.07 0.69
N ILE A 33 30.57 -28.94 1.20
CA ILE A 33 31.51 -29.70 0.34
C ILE A 33 30.87 -31.02 -0.01
N HIS A 34 30.79 -31.34 -1.31
CA HIS A 34 30.22 -32.57 -1.83
C HIS A 34 31.17 -33.25 -2.79
N TRP A 35 30.91 -34.53 -2.98
CA TRP A 35 31.67 -35.34 -3.96
C TRP A 35 30.67 -36.09 -4.86
N ASN A 36 30.91 -36.03 -6.15
CA ASN A 36 30.14 -36.79 -7.14
C ASN A 36 31.11 -37.56 -8.08
N PRO A 37 30.73 -38.76 -8.55
CA PRO A 37 31.54 -39.52 -9.52
C PRO A 37 31.66 -38.69 -10.81
N PRO A 38 32.89 -38.35 -11.25
CA PRO A 38 33.10 -37.65 -12.50
C PRO A 38 32.64 -38.54 -13.67
N PHE A 39 32.11 -37.90 -14.75
CA PHE A 39 31.58 -38.53 -15.98
C PHE A 39 30.23 -39.25 -15.87
N ILE A 40 29.74 -39.56 -14.67
CA ILE A 40 28.43 -40.22 -14.45
C ILE A 40 27.39 -39.19 -14.05
N ASP A 41 27.77 -38.27 -13.19
CA ASP A 41 26.87 -37.25 -12.60
C ASP A 41 27.14 -35.88 -13.25
N ASN A 42 26.08 -35.28 -13.80
CA ASN A 42 26.07 -33.89 -14.21
C ASN A 42 25.48 -33.06 -13.07
N ARG A 43 26.12 -31.93 -12.73
CA ARG A 43 25.70 -31.02 -11.70
C ARG A 43 25.25 -29.67 -12.27
N PHE A 44 24.18 -29.13 -11.76
CA PHE A 44 23.69 -27.80 -12.07
C PHE A 44 23.53 -27.03 -10.74
N ILE A 45 24.29 -25.95 -10.61
CA ILE A 45 24.22 -25.09 -9.41
C ILE A 45 23.25 -23.96 -9.71
N VAL A 46 22.24 -23.81 -8.85
CA VAL A 46 21.21 -22.78 -8.95
C VAL A 46 21.24 -21.96 -7.67
N ASN A 47 21.32 -20.65 -7.81
CA ASN A 47 21.18 -19.75 -6.67
C ASN A 47 19.68 -19.59 -6.34
N THR A 48 19.30 -19.99 -5.12
CA THR A 48 17.90 -20.02 -4.66
C THR A 48 17.49 -18.77 -3.90
N GLU A 49 18.44 -18.00 -3.38
CA GLU A 49 18.17 -16.80 -2.60
C GLU A 49 18.32 -15.50 -3.40
N LYS A 50 18.99 -15.56 -4.56
CA LYS A 50 19.19 -14.38 -5.40
C LYS A 50 17.86 -13.87 -5.94
N LEU A 51 17.60 -12.58 -5.73
CA LEU A 51 16.45 -11.89 -6.30
C LEU A 51 16.74 -11.47 -7.76
N PHE A 52 15.81 -11.82 -8.61
CA PHE A 52 15.78 -11.40 -10.01
C PHE A 52 14.62 -10.45 -10.20
N THR A 53 14.78 -9.51 -11.13
CA THR A 53 13.72 -8.54 -11.45
C THR A 53 13.34 -8.68 -12.92
N HIS A 54 12.06 -8.88 -13.18
CA HIS A 54 11.48 -8.82 -14.51
C HIS A 54 10.59 -7.59 -14.62
N THR A 55 10.84 -6.72 -15.61
CA THR A 55 10.05 -5.52 -15.85
C THR A 55 9.21 -5.72 -17.11
N THR A 56 7.91 -5.45 -16.99
CA THR A 56 6.95 -5.52 -18.10
C THR A 56 6.29 -4.17 -18.28
N ASN A 57 6.18 -3.70 -19.50
CA ASN A 57 5.42 -2.52 -19.87
C ASN A 57 4.30 -2.95 -20.83
N SER A 58 3.06 -2.71 -20.46
CA SER A 58 1.90 -3.15 -21.22
C SER A 58 0.80 -2.09 -21.25
N SER A 59 0.20 -1.92 -22.43
CA SER A 59 -1.02 -1.12 -22.61
C SER A 59 -2.23 -2.01 -22.40
N ILE A 60 -3.07 -1.70 -21.43
CA ILE A 60 -4.18 -2.55 -21.00
C ILE A 60 -5.45 -1.74 -20.95
N LEU A 61 -6.56 -2.36 -21.40
CA LEU A 61 -7.90 -1.81 -21.29
C LEU A 61 -8.45 -2.10 -19.88
N THR A 62 -8.91 -1.08 -19.20
CA THR A 62 -9.55 -1.15 -17.89
C THR A 62 -11.04 -1.51 -18.01
N LYS A 63 -11.69 -1.79 -16.87
CA LYS A 63 -13.11 -2.13 -16.81
C LYS A 63 -14.03 -1.03 -17.35
N ASP A 64 -13.63 0.22 -17.24
CA ASP A 64 -14.33 1.42 -17.71
C ASP A 64 -13.91 1.84 -19.12
N GLU A 65 -13.38 0.88 -19.91
CA GLU A 65 -13.02 1.04 -21.33
C GLU A 65 -11.94 2.10 -21.62
N ASN A 66 -11.10 2.40 -20.61
CA ASN A 66 -9.96 3.28 -20.78
C ASN A 66 -8.67 2.49 -21.02
N ILE A 67 -7.77 3.02 -21.84
CA ILE A 67 -6.45 2.42 -22.05
C ILE A 67 -5.46 3.04 -21.05
N VAL A 68 -4.73 2.18 -20.33
CA VAL A 68 -3.66 2.61 -19.42
C VAL A 68 -2.36 1.89 -19.79
N ASN A 69 -1.26 2.64 -19.76
CA ASN A 69 0.09 2.09 -19.85
C ASN A 69 0.59 1.81 -18.45
N VAL A 70 0.88 0.56 -18.15
CA VAL A 70 1.32 0.13 -16.81
C VAL A 70 2.70 -0.49 -16.91
N GLU A 71 3.66 0.09 -16.19
CA GLU A 71 4.97 -0.49 -15.98
C GLU A 71 5.00 -1.23 -14.64
N THR A 72 5.29 -2.53 -14.70
CA THR A 72 5.30 -3.41 -13.53
C THR A 72 6.66 -4.06 -13.39
N ALA A 73 7.23 -4.04 -12.18
CA ALA A 73 8.42 -4.76 -11.82
C ALA A 73 8.06 -5.95 -10.90
N VAL A 74 8.40 -7.16 -11.34
CA VAL A 74 8.21 -8.40 -10.61
C VAL A 74 9.56 -8.86 -10.07
N GLN A 75 9.68 -8.94 -8.74
CA GLN A 75 10.84 -9.53 -8.08
C GLN A 75 10.53 -10.97 -7.71
N TYR A 76 11.40 -11.87 -8.11
CA TYR A 76 11.24 -13.30 -7.90
C TYR A 76 12.56 -13.97 -7.54
N LYS A 77 12.45 -15.15 -6.95
CA LYS A 77 13.58 -16.07 -6.70
C LYS A 77 13.26 -17.47 -7.20
N ARG A 78 14.30 -18.28 -7.36
CA ARG A 78 14.22 -19.67 -7.83
C ARG A 78 14.10 -20.58 -6.63
N SER A 79 12.88 -20.78 -6.09
CA SER A 79 12.67 -21.52 -4.84
C SER A 79 12.84 -23.04 -4.99
N ASN A 80 12.55 -23.58 -6.17
CA ASN A 80 12.72 -25.02 -6.42
C ASN A 80 13.59 -25.24 -7.67
N PRO A 81 14.87 -25.56 -7.48
CA PRO A 81 15.80 -25.71 -8.60
C PRO A 81 15.50 -26.92 -9.48
N VAL A 82 14.83 -27.96 -8.95
CA VAL A 82 14.45 -29.14 -9.72
C VAL A 82 13.38 -28.78 -10.75
N PHE A 83 12.32 -28.12 -10.34
CA PHE A 83 11.27 -27.66 -11.26
C PHE A 83 11.80 -26.65 -12.27
N TYR A 84 12.63 -25.73 -11.79
CA TYR A 84 13.24 -24.70 -12.64
C TYR A 84 14.09 -25.27 -13.78
N LEU A 85 14.85 -26.34 -13.51
CA LEU A 85 15.78 -26.93 -14.49
C LEU A 85 15.18 -28.05 -15.35
N LEU A 86 14.22 -28.81 -14.80
CA LEU A 86 13.79 -30.07 -15.42
C LEU A 86 12.36 -30.06 -15.94
N GLU A 87 11.46 -29.32 -15.29
CA GLU A 87 10.05 -29.35 -15.66
C GLU A 87 9.68 -28.18 -16.61
N ALA A 88 10.23 -27.02 -16.39
CA ALA A 88 9.93 -25.86 -17.21
C ALA A 88 10.89 -25.76 -18.40
N ALA A 89 10.37 -25.77 -19.62
CA ALA A 89 11.17 -25.62 -20.83
C ALA A 89 11.87 -24.24 -20.91
N SER A 90 11.16 -23.17 -20.52
CA SER A 90 11.66 -21.79 -20.47
C SER A 90 11.00 -21.05 -19.29
N PRO A 91 11.58 -21.16 -18.07
CA PRO A 91 10.98 -20.53 -16.88
C PRO A 91 10.92 -18.99 -16.99
N GLU A 92 11.90 -18.39 -17.67
CA GLU A 92 11.98 -16.92 -17.85
C GLU A 92 10.90 -16.41 -18.83
N ASP A 93 10.61 -17.14 -19.89
CA ASP A 93 9.50 -16.83 -20.80
C ASP A 93 8.15 -17.06 -20.12
N SER A 94 8.07 -18.09 -19.28
CA SER A 94 6.86 -18.39 -18.51
C SER A 94 6.52 -17.27 -17.54
N ILE A 95 7.52 -16.66 -16.87
CA ILE A 95 7.26 -15.52 -15.97
C ILE A 95 6.82 -14.28 -16.75
N ALA A 96 7.40 -14.02 -17.93
CA ALA A 96 7.04 -12.91 -18.78
C ALA A 96 5.56 -13.02 -19.22
N GLN A 97 5.16 -14.16 -19.78
CA GLN A 97 3.80 -14.40 -20.24
C GLN A 97 2.78 -14.47 -19.11
N ALA A 98 3.14 -15.10 -17.98
CA ALA A 98 2.26 -15.20 -16.82
C ALA A 98 2.06 -13.83 -16.16
N SER A 99 3.11 -12.98 -16.07
CA SER A 99 3.02 -11.64 -15.51
C SER A 99 2.14 -10.74 -16.36
N GLU A 100 2.30 -10.77 -17.68
CA GLU A 100 1.44 -10.00 -18.58
C GLU A 100 -0.04 -10.46 -18.51
N SER A 101 -0.27 -11.77 -18.48
CA SER A 101 -1.62 -12.33 -18.35
C SER A 101 -2.28 -11.98 -17.01
N ALA A 102 -1.52 -12.05 -15.90
CA ALA A 102 -2.01 -11.70 -14.57
C ALA A 102 -2.35 -10.20 -14.50
N LEU A 103 -1.44 -9.36 -15.01
CA LEU A 103 -1.61 -7.92 -15.04
C LEU A 103 -2.83 -7.51 -15.88
N ARG A 104 -2.97 -8.06 -17.08
CA ARG A 104 -4.11 -7.80 -17.96
C ARG A 104 -5.44 -8.16 -17.32
N HIS A 105 -5.49 -9.27 -16.62
CA HIS A 105 -6.72 -9.69 -15.94
C HIS A 105 -7.07 -8.78 -14.75
N VAL A 106 -6.10 -8.46 -13.90
CA VAL A 106 -6.36 -7.66 -12.69
C VAL A 106 -6.66 -6.20 -13.07
N VAL A 107 -5.87 -5.60 -13.97
CA VAL A 107 -6.11 -4.22 -14.44
C VAL A 107 -7.43 -4.14 -15.21
N GLY A 108 -7.73 -5.12 -16.08
CA GLY A 108 -8.99 -5.17 -16.81
C GLY A 108 -10.24 -5.38 -15.93
N SER A 109 -10.07 -5.82 -14.71
CA SER A 109 -11.15 -5.95 -13.71
C SER A 109 -11.36 -4.69 -12.86
N ASN A 110 -10.44 -3.74 -12.93
CA ASN A 110 -10.45 -2.51 -12.13
C ASN A 110 -10.75 -1.28 -13.01
N SER A 111 -11.27 -0.22 -12.38
CA SER A 111 -11.44 1.08 -13.03
C SER A 111 -10.10 1.79 -13.16
N MET A 112 -10.01 2.69 -14.14
CA MET A 112 -8.81 3.49 -14.37
C MET A 112 -8.39 4.30 -13.14
N ASP A 113 -9.37 4.86 -12.43
CA ASP A 113 -9.11 5.65 -11.21
C ASP A 113 -8.39 4.82 -10.14
N ASN A 114 -8.80 3.56 -9.90
CA ASN A 114 -8.12 2.64 -8.98
C ASN A 114 -6.69 2.32 -9.43
N VAL A 115 -6.47 2.15 -10.73
CA VAL A 115 -5.15 1.84 -11.29
C VAL A 115 -4.20 3.03 -11.18
N LEU A 116 -4.71 4.26 -11.29
CA LEU A 116 -3.90 5.49 -11.26
C LEU A 116 -3.64 6.02 -9.84
N THR A 117 -4.53 5.72 -8.86
CA THR A 117 -4.50 6.35 -7.54
C THR A 117 -4.26 5.35 -6.39
N THR A 118 -5.20 5.22 -5.49
CA THR A 118 -5.08 4.48 -4.21
C THR A 118 -5.13 2.97 -4.36
N GLY A 119 -5.62 2.45 -5.48
CA GLY A 119 -5.80 1.01 -5.71
C GLY A 119 -4.52 0.27 -6.12
N ARG A 120 -3.42 0.95 -6.40
CA ARG A 120 -2.17 0.34 -6.93
C ARG A 120 -1.61 -0.76 -6.04
N GLU A 121 -1.62 -0.56 -4.73
CA GLU A 121 -1.08 -1.54 -3.79
C GLU A 121 -1.93 -2.82 -3.78
N GLN A 122 -3.25 -2.69 -3.75
CA GLN A 122 -4.15 -3.84 -3.81
C GLN A 122 -4.02 -4.57 -5.15
N ILE A 123 -3.93 -3.84 -6.26
CA ILE A 123 -3.70 -4.41 -7.59
C ILE A 123 -2.37 -5.18 -7.64
N ALA A 124 -1.30 -4.66 -7.05
CA ALA A 124 -0.01 -5.34 -6.99
C ALA A 124 -0.09 -6.66 -6.20
N ILE A 125 -0.84 -6.68 -5.08
CA ILE A 125 -1.10 -7.88 -4.27
C ILE A 125 -1.89 -8.91 -5.09
N ASP A 126 -2.94 -8.51 -5.77
CA ASP A 126 -3.79 -9.39 -6.57
C ASP A 126 -3.03 -9.96 -7.78
N VAL A 127 -2.22 -9.13 -8.45
CA VAL A 127 -1.32 -9.57 -9.51
C VAL A 127 -0.31 -10.59 -8.99
N ARG A 128 0.33 -10.33 -7.84
CA ARG A 128 1.29 -11.26 -7.22
C ARG A 128 0.64 -12.60 -6.93
N LYS A 129 -0.54 -12.61 -6.33
CA LYS A 129 -1.28 -13.84 -6.00
C LYS A 129 -1.59 -14.65 -7.26
N ARG A 130 -2.16 -13.99 -8.27
CA ARG A 130 -2.55 -14.65 -9.52
C ARG A 130 -1.34 -15.15 -10.32
N LEU A 131 -0.25 -14.36 -10.33
CA LEU A 131 1.00 -14.73 -10.96
C LEU A 131 1.59 -15.99 -10.30
N GLN A 132 1.65 -16.03 -8.96
CA GLN A 132 2.14 -17.18 -8.22
C GLN A 132 1.31 -18.44 -8.48
N GLU A 133 -0.01 -18.33 -8.51
CA GLU A 133 -0.91 -19.44 -8.86
C GLU A 133 -0.62 -20.02 -10.25
N ARG A 134 -0.37 -19.16 -11.23
CA ARG A 134 0.00 -19.56 -12.60
C ARG A 134 1.36 -20.23 -12.67
N LEU A 135 2.37 -19.64 -12.02
CA LEU A 135 3.72 -20.20 -11.98
C LEU A 135 3.77 -21.56 -11.29
N ASN A 136 2.98 -21.75 -10.24
CA ASN A 136 2.81 -23.03 -9.56
C ASN A 136 2.14 -24.08 -10.47
N ALA A 137 1.11 -23.69 -11.22
CA ALA A 137 0.43 -24.58 -12.15
C ALA A 137 1.33 -25.03 -13.32
N TYR A 138 2.33 -24.23 -13.67
CA TYR A 138 3.34 -24.54 -14.70
C TYR A 138 4.57 -25.24 -14.15
N PHE A 139 4.63 -25.52 -12.85
CA PHE A 139 5.78 -26.16 -12.18
C PHE A 139 7.11 -25.46 -12.49
N THR A 140 7.11 -24.12 -12.52
CA THR A 140 8.31 -23.35 -12.89
C THR A 140 9.38 -23.29 -11.81
N GLY A 141 9.07 -23.66 -10.56
CA GLY A 141 9.98 -23.55 -9.43
C GLY A 141 10.32 -22.11 -9.02
N ILE A 142 9.53 -21.13 -9.47
CA ILE A 142 9.73 -19.70 -9.20
C ILE A 142 8.78 -19.25 -8.09
N GLU A 143 9.32 -18.48 -7.15
CA GLU A 143 8.55 -17.80 -6.10
C GLU A 143 8.58 -16.29 -6.32
N VAL A 144 7.40 -15.69 -6.39
CA VAL A 144 7.24 -14.24 -6.55
C VAL A 144 7.31 -13.57 -5.17
N VAL A 145 8.35 -12.79 -4.94
CA VAL A 145 8.56 -12.08 -3.67
C VAL A 145 7.71 -10.83 -3.62
N THR A 146 7.82 -9.98 -4.65
CA THR A 146 7.11 -8.70 -4.70
C THR A 146 6.73 -8.35 -6.13
N VAL A 147 5.56 -7.75 -6.28
CA VAL A 147 5.13 -7.08 -7.51
C VAL A 147 4.95 -5.61 -7.17
N SER A 148 5.56 -4.73 -7.94
CA SER A 148 5.39 -3.29 -7.79
C SER A 148 4.98 -2.64 -9.11
N ILE A 149 3.97 -1.81 -9.05
CA ILE A 149 3.56 -0.97 -10.17
C ILE A 149 4.39 0.31 -10.08
N ARG A 150 5.33 0.48 -11.02
CA ARG A 150 6.24 1.64 -11.04
C ARG A 150 5.53 2.86 -11.58
N GLU A 151 4.86 2.69 -12.69
CA GLU A 151 4.20 3.77 -13.39
C GLU A 151 2.89 3.28 -14.01
N SER A 152 1.85 4.08 -13.85
CA SER A 152 0.60 3.91 -14.57
C SER A 152 0.19 5.28 -15.13
N ARG A 153 0.07 5.37 -16.45
CA ARG A 153 -0.23 6.62 -17.14
C ARG A 153 -1.30 6.41 -18.22
N PRO A 154 -2.18 7.41 -18.42
CA PRO A 154 -3.02 7.41 -19.60
C PRO A 154 -2.17 7.59 -20.87
N PRO A 155 -2.68 7.21 -22.04
CA PRO A 155 -2.03 7.50 -23.32
C PRO A 155 -1.76 8.99 -23.49
N GLU A 156 -0.66 9.32 -24.18
CA GLU A 156 -0.24 10.71 -24.46
C GLU A 156 -1.40 11.59 -25.01
N ALA A 157 -2.21 11.02 -25.90
CA ALA A 157 -3.27 11.75 -26.60
C ALA A 157 -4.38 12.30 -25.67
N VAL A 158 -4.53 11.74 -24.46
CA VAL A 158 -5.59 12.11 -23.50
C VAL A 158 -5.03 12.62 -22.16
N ARG A 159 -3.71 12.69 -22.03
CA ARG A 159 -3.04 13.07 -20.78
C ARG A 159 -3.47 14.43 -20.28
N GLU A 160 -3.47 15.44 -21.13
CA GLU A 160 -3.83 16.82 -20.76
C GLU A 160 -5.25 16.91 -20.19
N ALA A 161 -6.20 16.22 -20.81
CA ALA A 161 -7.58 16.17 -20.32
C ALA A 161 -7.70 15.45 -18.97
N PHE A 162 -6.89 14.41 -18.72
CA PHE A 162 -6.85 13.73 -17.42
C PHE A 162 -6.20 14.58 -16.34
N ASP A 163 -5.12 15.27 -16.65
CA ASP A 163 -4.46 16.19 -15.73
C ASP A 163 -5.41 17.32 -15.29
N ASP A 164 -6.24 17.83 -16.18
CA ASP A 164 -7.30 18.81 -15.86
C ASP A 164 -8.35 18.23 -14.89
N VAL A 165 -8.79 16.98 -15.09
CA VAL A 165 -9.74 16.33 -14.18
C VAL A 165 -9.11 16.10 -12.80
N VAL A 166 -7.86 15.66 -12.74
CA VAL A 166 -7.14 15.47 -11.47
C VAL A 166 -7.02 16.80 -10.74
N LYS A 167 -6.60 17.86 -11.44
CA LYS A 167 -6.49 19.21 -10.88
C LYS A 167 -7.83 19.74 -10.36
N ALA A 168 -8.90 19.56 -11.13
CA ALA A 168 -10.24 19.98 -10.70
C ALA A 168 -10.69 19.25 -9.40
N ARG A 169 -10.35 17.96 -9.23
CA ARG A 169 -10.61 17.20 -7.99
C ARG A 169 -9.76 17.71 -6.81
N GLU A 170 -8.49 18.01 -7.06
CA GLU A 170 -7.61 18.58 -6.03
C GLU A 170 -8.11 19.97 -5.59
N ASP A 171 -8.55 20.80 -6.54
CA ASP A 171 -9.16 22.11 -6.26
C ASP A 171 -10.47 21.94 -5.45
N GLU A 172 -11.33 20.98 -5.78
CA GLU A 172 -12.54 20.67 -5.00
C GLU A 172 -12.20 20.33 -3.55
N VAL A 173 -11.23 19.43 -3.33
CA VAL A 173 -10.81 19.04 -1.97
C VAL A 173 -10.21 20.22 -1.22
N THR A 174 -9.39 21.03 -1.88
CA THR A 174 -8.76 22.22 -1.31
C THR A 174 -9.82 23.24 -0.87
N LEU A 175 -10.73 23.59 -1.77
CA LEU A 175 -11.81 24.52 -1.47
C LEU A 175 -12.73 24.02 -0.34
N ARG A 176 -13.00 22.73 -0.30
CA ARG A 176 -13.78 22.12 0.79
C ARG A 176 -13.07 22.24 2.14
N ASN A 177 -11.77 21.93 2.18
CA ASN A 177 -10.96 22.03 3.38
C ASN A 177 -10.82 23.51 3.86
N GLU A 178 -10.66 24.44 2.94
CA GLU A 178 -10.65 25.87 3.23
C GLU A 178 -11.99 26.34 3.81
N ALA A 179 -13.11 25.93 3.22
CA ALA A 179 -14.44 26.24 3.73
C ALA A 179 -14.70 25.63 5.13
N GLU A 180 -14.27 24.39 5.36
CA GLU A 180 -14.34 23.76 6.69
C GLU A 180 -13.48 24.50 7.73
N THR A 181 -12.26 24.87 7.35
CA THR A 181 -11.36 25.64 8.22
C THR A 181 -11.99 26.98 8.59
N TYR A 182 -12.52 27.70 7.60
CA TYR A 182 -13.22 28.96 7.83
C TYR A 182 -14.46 28.79 8.74
N ALA A 183 -15.26 27.77 8.50
CA ALA A 183 -16.42 27.48 9.35
C ALA A 183 -16.01 27.14 10.80
N ASN A 184 -14.96 26.36 10.97
CA ASN A 184 -14.41 25.97 12.28
C ASN A 184 -13.77 27.16 13.04
N GLU A 185 -13.35 28.20 12.34
CA GLU A 185 -12.84 29.42 12.94
C GLU A 185 -14.00 30.38 13.32
N VAL A 186 -14.85 30.74 12.37
CA VAL A 186 -15.86 31.81 12.52
C VAL A 186 -17.01 31.36 13.43
N VAL A 187 -17.50 30.14 13.29
CA VAL A 187 -18.69 29.68 14.07
C VAL A 187 -18.41 29.62 15.58
N PRO A 188 -17.28 29.09 16.09
CA PRO A 188 -17.00 29.12 17.53
C PRO A 188 -16.77 30.52 18.08
N ILE A 189 -16.13 31.41 17.29
CA ILE A 189 -15.94 32.82 17.68
C ILE A 189 -17.30 33.50 17.86
N ALA A 190 -18.22 33.37 16.89
CA ALA A 190 -19.52 33.95 16.95
C ALA A 190 -20.37 33.38 18.12
N ARG A 191 -20.32 32.07 18.35
CA ARG A 191 -20.96 31.43 19.50
C ARG A 191 -20.39 31.90 20.83
N GLY A 192 -19.05 32.06 20.89
CA GLY A 192 -18.37 32.58 22.08
C GLY A 192 -18.76 34.01 22.39
N ALA A 193 -18.88 34.89 21.37
CA ALA A 193 -19.36 36.27 21.53
C ALA A 193 -20.81 36.34 21.99
N ALA A 194 -21.68 35.53 21.37
CA ALA A 194 -23.09 35.47 21.79
C ALA A 194 -23.25 34.98 23.25
N LYS A 195 -22.49 33.94 23.64
CA LYS A 195 -22.52 33.42 25.01
C LYS A 195 -21.98 34.40 26.03
N ARG A 196 -20.94 35.17 25.70
CA ARG A 196 -20.45 36.27 26.54
C ARG A 196 -21.52 37.36 26.72
N ALA A 197 -22.14 37.81 25.64
CA ALA A 197 -23.18 38.83 25.74
C ALA A 197 -24.37 38.39 26.64
N ILE A 198 -24.77 37.11 26.57
CA ILE A 198 -25.81 36.56 27.46
C ILE A 198 -25.33 36.52 28.90
N GLN A 199 -24.14 36.07 29.19
CA GLN A 199 -23.57 36.00 30.54
C GLN A 199 -23.37 37.37 31.15
N ASP A 200 -22.93 38.36 30.36
CA ASP A 200 -22.80 39.75 30.82
C ASP A 200 -24.17 40.36 31.17
N ALA A 201 -25.21 40.08 30.36
CA ALA A 201 -26.58 40.52 30.65
C ALA A 201 -27.17 39.85 31.90
N GLU A 202 -26.93 38.55 32.08
CA GLU A 202 -27.33 37.81 33.28
C GLU A 202 -26.61 38.32 34.54
N GLY A 203 -25.29 38.56 34.42
CA GLY A 203 -24.49 39.16 35.50
C GLY A 203 -24.96 40.56 35.87
N TYR A 204 -25.27 41.41 34.88
CA TYR A 204 -25.85 42.74 35.11
C TYR A 204 -27.20 42.65 35.80
N LYS A 205 -28.09 41.75 35.33
CA LYS A 205 -29.38 41.49 35.96
C LYS A 205 -29.24 41.08 37.44
N ALA A 206 -28.37 40.12 37.71
CA ALA A 206 -28.11 39.66 39.09
C ALA A 206 -27.57 40.78 39.99
N LYS A 207 -26.65 41.62 39.45
CA LYS A 207 -26.12 42.78 40.16
C LYS A 207 -27.20 43.79 40.52
N VAL A 208 -28.04 44.19 39.56
CA VAL A 208 -29.13 45.19 39.81
C VAL A 208 -30.14 44.64 40.80
N ILE A 209 -30.51 43.37 40.75
CA ILE A 209 -31.44 42.75 41.73
C ILE A 209 -30.82 42.76 43.13
N ALA A 210 -29.52 42.32 43.24
CA ALA A 210 -28.84 42.28 44.54
C ALA A 210 -28.68 43.70 45.19
N GLU A 211 -28.38 44.72 44.35
CA GLU A 211 -28.30 46.11 44.80
C GLU A 211 -29.66 46.60 45.29
N ALA A 212 -30.71 46.34 44.51
CA ALA A 212 -32.09 46.75 44.93
C ALA A 212 -32.56 46.02 46.20
N GLU A 213 -32.33 44.72 46.32
CA GLU A 213 -32.62 43.94 47.54
C GLU A 213 -31.81 44.42 48.74
N GLY A 214 -30.54 44.76 48.53
CA GLY A 214 -29.65 45.30 49.55
C GLY A 214 -30.15 46.69 50.07
N GLU A 215 -30.57 47.57 49.14
CA GLU A 215 -31.15 48.89 49.50
C GLU A 215 -32.45 48.72 50.23
N ALA A 216 -33.35 47.83 49.77
CA ALA A 216 -34.64 47.58 50.47
C ALA A 216 -34.42 47.01 51.89
N THR A 217 -33.48 46.05 52.03
CA THR A 217 -33.13 45.45 53.33
C THR A 217 -32.57 46.54 54.31
N ARG A 218 -31.71 47.40 53.78
CA ARG A 218 -31.14 48.51 54.56
C ARG A 218 -32.19 49.49 54.97
N PHE A 219 -33.16 49.82 54.10
CA PHE A 219 -34.27 50.68 54.44
C PHE A 219 -35.16 50.06 55.53
N ASP A 220 -35.49 48.76 55.39
CA ASP A 220 -36.30 48.06 56.43
C ASP A 220 -35.60 48.00 57.78
N GLN A 221 -34.29 47.85 57.85
CA GLN A 221 -33.52 47.89 59.09
C GLN A 221 -33.52 49.24 59.70
N LEU A 222 -33.31 50.31 58.94
CA LEU A 222 -33.44 51.70 59.46
C LEU A 222 -34.82 52.01 59.96
N LEU A 223 -35.86 51.53 59.30
CA LEU A 223 -37.29 51.76 59.71
C LEU A 223 -37.58 51.01 61.00
N LYS A 224 -37.04 49.80 61.22
CA LYS A 224 -37.14 49.08 62.48
C LYS A 224 -36.44 49.80 63.67
N GLU A 225 -35.24 50.31 63.44
CA GLU A 225 -34.49 51.04 64.46
C GLU A 225 -35.17 52.35 64.81
N LEU A 226 -35.67 53.10 63.80
CA LEU A 226 -36.41 54.32 64.04
C LEU A 226 -37.75 54.08 64.77
N SER A 227 -38.46 52.98 64.53
CA SER A 227 -39.67 52.61 65.21
C SER A 227 -39.49 52.20 66.67
N LEU A 228 -38.27 51.68 67.00
CA LEU A 228 -37.89 51.36 68.40
C LEU A 228 -37.53 52.59 69.26
N ILE A 229 -37.18 53.73 68.62
CA ILE A 229 -36.83 54.97 69.32
C ILE A 229 -38.09 55.83 69.70
N HIS A 230 -39.25 55.51 69.09
CA HIS A 230 -40.51 56.25 69.34
C HIS A 230 -41.48 55.56 70.27
N ILE A 231 -41.06 54.63 71.13
CA ILE A 231 -41.87 54.09 72.25
C ILE A 231 -41.35 54.56 73.57
#